data_9a4967a31c6c032d293d14accbf42d9c
#
_entry.id   9a4967a31c6c032d293d14accbf42d9c
#
_cell.length_a   1.000
_cell.length_b   1.000
_cell.length_c   1.000
_cell.angle_alpha   90.00
_cell.angle_beta   90.00
_cell.angle_gamma   90.00
#
_symmetry.space_group_name_H-M   'P 1'
#
loop_
_entity.id
_entity.type
_entity.pdbx_description
1 polymer ?
#
loop_
_entity_poly.entity_id
_entity_poly.type
_entity_poly.pdbx_seq_one_letter_code
_entity_poly.pdbx_strand_id
1 'polypeptide(L)'
;VTAPPATIADAPVGVPRARQVRTRLRLARRRHHEHSLGDVLGDAYVMVLFVGMYGWFAISASRDMLASPTVGRADPGVRWWLAVAALLAGAGLAWRGLRALGPLLVTPATQSWVTSAPVDRRAWLAPRLGVLLVGAATGTALLGVAVAVLGGVTEPGALGWAAGAGAGWGAAALALSVVAQGDRAGRRWPTLVGVVPMVAAGVVTAVVVLAGRLGNGLPQPATLPTAALVAVGVPLAVAGTLFAVRALPRVDRATLTTGAQFANAAATATILLDPSMLTSLMESRRWRRIGRVRSSRIRPGPSWWALLQVDVRRLRRHPSAVLIWAALVGVQYAAALALPGLAGAAQVVFAYLATDRLTGGLRSISRSPGLRRALGGSDNLLRGIHVVVPAIGAGLWWLLTLPTVEAGPPWLAPTLALGVVAAAWRAGTRPPINYGGATVNTPFGMVPVDLLRQGSRGPALLAVLVLVQLFLG
;
A
#
# COMPACT_ATOMS: atom_id res chain seq x y z
N VAL A 1 57.29 37.75 13.61
CA VAL A 1 56.75 38.32 12.36
C VAL A 1 55.62 37.43 11.95
N THR A 2 54.38 37.82 12.29
CA THR A 2 53.13 37.13 11.90
C THR A 2 52.78 37.60 10.51
N ALA A 3 52.72 36.68 9.53
CA ALA A 3 52.23 36.95 8.20
C ALA A 3 50.77 37.42 8.28
N PRO A 4 50.36 38.45 7.52
CA PRO A 4 48.95 38.91 7.49
C PRO A 4 48.09 37.80 6.92
N PRO A 5 46.84 37.66 7.43
CA PRO A 5 45.93 36.69 6.88
C PRO A 5 45.68 37.01 5.41
N ALA A 6 45.82 36.00 4.56
CA ALA A 6 45.52 36.11 3.14
C ALA A 6 44.08 36.57 2.97
N THR A 7 43.89 37.78 2.48
CA THR A 7 42.61 38.33 2.04
C THR A 7 42.06 37.37 0.98
N ILE A 8 41.06 36.58 1.30
CA ILE A 8 40.27 35.83 0.34
C ILE A 8 39.65 36.88 -0.56
N ALA A 9 40.24 37.09 -1.72
CA ALA A 9 39.71 38.00 -2.73
C ALA A 9 38.25 37.59 -2.97
N ASP A 10 37.32 38.53 -2.80
CA ASP A 10 35.91 38.45 -3.11
C ASP A 10 35.74 38.27 -4.64
N ALA A 11 36.14 37.11 -5.12
CA ALA A 11 35.67 36.68 -6.45
C ALA A 11 34.17 36.48 -6.33
N PRO A 12 33.34 37.13 -7.17
CA PRO A 12 31.90 36.93 -7.13
C PRO A 12 31.64 35.46 -7.33
N VAL A 13 31.29 34.75 -6.25
CA VAL A 13 30.96 33.33 -6.29
C VAL A 13 29.63 33.22 -7.03
N GLY A 14 29.75 33.14 -8.38
CA GLY A 14 28.60 33.01 -9.24
C GLY A 14 27.80 31.78 -8.81
N VAL A 15 26.50 31.97 -8.53
CA VAL A 15 25.59 30.91 -8.11
C VAL A 15 25.70 29.74 -9.09
N PRO A 16 26.15 28.55 -8.66
CA PRO A 16 26.42 27.45 -9.58
C PRO A 16 25.11 26.99 -10.25
N ARG A 17 25.12 26.86 -11.55
CA ARG A 17 23.97 26.38 -12.31
C ARG A 17 23.64 24.93 -11.93
N ALA A 18 22.37 24.60 -11.80
CA ALA A 18 21.91 23.25 -11.43
C ALA A 18 22.51 22.13 -12.31
N ARG A 19 22.79 22.42 -13.59
CA ARG A 19 23.45 21.51 -14.52
C ARG A 19 24.89 21.21 -14.10
N GLN A 20 25.65 22.24 -13.72
CA GLN A 20 27.04 22.08 -13.25
C GLN A 20 27.12 21.25 -11.97
N VAL A 21 26.25 21.53 -11.01
CA VAL A 21 26.19 20.76 -9.76
C VAL A 21 25.85 19.29 -10.04
N ARG A 22 24.89 19.01 -10.94
CA ARG A 22 24.57 17.63 -11.35
C ARG A 22 25.75 16.93 -12.01
N THR A 23 26.46 17.59 -12.90
CA THR A 23 27.62 17.01 -13.58
C THR A 23 28.73 16.68 -12.58
N ARG A 24 29.04 17.61 -11.67
CA ARG A 24 30.03 17.38 -10.61
C ARG A 24 29.64 16.22 -9.70
N LEU A 25 28.38 16.14 -9.27
CA LEU A 25 27.89 15.03 -8.45
C LEU A 25 27.91 13.68 -9.20
N ARG A 26 27.62 13.69 -10.52
CA ARG A 26 27.74 12.46 -11.33
C ARG A 26 29.19 12.00 -11.44
N LEU A 27 30.12 12.91 -11.68
CA LEU A 27 31.53 12.61 -11.74
C LEU A 27 32.07 12.11 -10.39
N ALA A 28 31.68 12.76 -9.28
CA ALA A 28 32.05 12.33 -7.95
C ALA A 28 31.51 10.92 -7.61
N ARG A 29 30.25 10.64 -7.98
CA ARG A 29 29.67 9.30 -7.81
C ARG A 29 30.37 8.25 -8.65
N ARG A 30 30.70 8.54 -9.93
CA ARG A 30 31.46 7.61 -10.77
C ARG A 30 32.84 7.25 -10.19
N ARG A 31 33.47 8.17 -9.47
CA ARG A 31 34.75 7.94 -8.81
C ARG A 31 34.66 7.08 -7.55
N HIS A 32 33.47 7.05 -6.89
CA HIS A 32 33.25 6.36 -5.62
C HIS A 32 32.34 5.13 -5.73
N HIS A 33 31.71 4.91 -6.87
CA HIS A 33 30.88 3.73 -7.11
C HIS A 33 31.59 2.81 -8.09
N GLU A 34 31.90 1.62 -7.62
CA GLU A 34 32.45 0.50 -8.41
C GLU A 34 31.42 -0.11 -9.37
N HIS A 35 30.16 0.36 -9.37
CA HIS A 35 29.13 -0.13 -10.28
C HIS A 35 29.38 0.32 -11.70
N SER A 36 29.69 -0.64 -12.57
CA SER A 36 29.82 -0.43 -14.01
C SER A 36 28.45 -0.20 -14.64
N LEU A 37 28.41 0.39 -15.86
CA LEU A 37 27.17 0.44 -16.63
C LEU A 37 26.58 -0.96 -16.88
N GLY A 38 27.45 -1.98 -16.96
CA GLY A 38 27.06 -3.38 -17.08
C GLY A 38 26.26 -3.87 -15.88
N ASP A 39 26.63 -3.49 -14.66
CA ASP A 39 25.90 -3.88 -13.45
C ASP A 39 24.48 -3.28 -13.43
N VAL A 40 24.37 -1.98 -13.79
CA VAL A 40 23.05 -1.29 -13.86
C VAL A 40 22.18 -1.90 -14.96
N LEU A 41 22.75 -2.25 -16.10
CA LEU A 41 22.04 -2.93 -17.18
C LEU A 41 21.68 -4.36 -16.81
N GLY A 42 22.57 -5.06 -16.10
CA GLY A 42 22.32 -6.40 -15.56
C GLY A 42 21.15 -6.40 -14.57
N ASP A 43 21.15 -5.49 -13.60
CA ASP A 43 20.07 -5.33 -12.64
C ASP A 43 18.74 -4.97 -13.30
N ALA A 44 18.77 -4.06 -14.28
CA ALA A 44 17.59 -3.68 -15.07
C ALA A 44 17.07 -4.87 -15.89
N TYR A 45 17.95 -5.64 -16.53
CA TYR A 45 17.59 -6.84 -17.29
C TYR A 45 16.95 -7.90 -16.39
N VAL A 46 17.58 -8.21 -15.25
CA VAL A 46 17.03 -9.16 -14.27
C VAL A 46 15.66 -8.70 -13.78
N MET A 47 15.49 -7.40 -13.50
CA MET A 47 14.20 -6.85 -13.07
C MET A 47 13.13 -6.98 -14.16
N VAL A 48 13.46 -6.65 -15.42
CA VAL A 48 12.54 -6.77 -16.57
C VAL A 48 12.17 -8.23 -16.80
N LEU A 49 13.14 -9.14 -16.75
CA LEU A 49 12.93 -10.57 -16.91
C LEU A 49 12.04 -11.13 -15.79
N PHE A 50 12.31 -10.73 -14.55
CA PHE A 50 11.52 -11.13 -13.38
C PHE A 50 10.07 -10.62 -13.47
N VAL A 51 9.88 -9.33 -13.75
CA VAL A 51 8.55 -8.73 -13.91
C VAL A 51 7.81 -9.34 -15.10
N GLY A 52 8.51 -9.59 -16.22
CA GLY A 52 7.95 -10.24 -17.40
C GLY A 52 7.50 -11.67 -17.12
N MET A 53 8.37 -12.48 -16.53
CA MET A 53 8.10 -13.88 -16.22
C MET A 53 6.97 -14.03 -15.17
N TYR A 54 7.09 -13.35 -14.04
CA TYR A 54 6.06 -13.42 -12.99
C TYR A 54 4.76 -12.73 -13.41
N GLY A 55 4.84 -11.65 -14.16
CA GLY A 55 3.67 -10.99 -14.74
C GLY A 55 2.93 -11.90 -15.72
N TRP A 56 3.66 -12.55 -16.62
CA TRP A 56 3.10 -13.56 -17.55
C TRP A 56 2.47 -14.74 -16.79
N PHE A 57 3.20 -15.31 -15.83
CA PHE A 57 2.69 -16.40 -15.00
C PHE A 57 1.42 -15.99 -14.25
N ALA A 58 1.39 -14.80 -13.64
CA ALA A 58 0.23 -14.28 -12.95
C ALA A 58 -0.98 -14.09 -13.90
N ILE A 59 -0.74 -13.57 -15.12
CA ILE A 59 -1.79 -13.39 -16.14
C ILE A 59 -2.30 -14.75 -16.60
N SER A 60 -1.40 -15.70 -16.93
CA SER A 60 -1.78 -17.05 -17.38
C SER A 60 -2.56 -17.80 -16.31
N ALA A 61 -2.04 -17.84 -15.07
CA ALA A 61 -2.73 -18.48 -13.95
C ALA A 61 -4.10 -17.85 -13.68
N SER A 62 -4.20 -16.50 -13.80
CA SER A 62 -5.49 -15.83 -13.64
C SER A 62 -6.47 -16.16 -14.77
N ARG A 63 -6.00 -16.32 -16.01
CA ARG A 63 -6.82 -16.74 -17.14
C ARG A 63 -7.32 -18.17 -16.97
N ASP A 64 -6.43 -19.10 -16.64
CA ASP A 64 -6.77 -20.50 -16.41
C ASP A 64 -7.77 -20.65 -15.26
N MET A 65 -7.56 -19.88 -14.19
CA MET A 65 -8.46 -19.82 -13.06
C MET A 65 -9.85 -19.28 -13.45
N LEU A 66 -9.91 -18.20 -14.25
CA LEU A 66 -11.16 -17.61 -14.73
C LEU A 66 -11.88 -18.52 -15.75
N ALA A 67 -11.13 -19.32 -16.50
CA ALA A 67 -11.66 -20.30 -17.44
C ALA A 67 -12.17 -21.60 -16.76
N SER A 68 -11.77 -21.82 -15.49
CA SER A 68 -12.16 -23.05 -14.79
C SER A 68 -13.68 -23.08 -14.54
N PRO A 69 -14.33 -24.27 -14.66
CA PRO A 69 -15.77 -24.42 -14.46
C PRO A 69 -16.25 -23.98 -13.07
N THR A 70 -15.37 -24.06 -12.07
CA THR A 70 -15.66 -23.69 -10.68
C THR A 70 -15.72 -22.18 -10.48
N VAL A 71 -14.91 -21.41 -11.21
CA VAL A 71 -14.84 -19.95 -11.16
C VAL A 71 -15.66 -19.30 -12.28
N GLY A 72 -15.81 -20.01 -13.42
CA GLY A 72 -16.49 -19.54 -14.63
C GLY A 72 -18.01 -19.31 -14.49
N ARG A 73 -18.64 -19.74 -13.39
CA ARG A 73 -20.08 -19.61 -13.14
C ARG A 73 -20.58 -18.19 -12.85
N ALA A 74 -19.67 -17.24 -12.60
CA ALA A 74 -20.09 -15.87 -12.31
C ALA A 74 -20.56 -15.14 -13.58
N ASP A 75 -21.62 -14.35 -13.44
CA ASP A 75 -22.13 -13.47 -14.49
C ASP A 75 -21.02 -12.54 -15.03
N PRO A 76 -20.80 -12.50 -16.37
CA PRO A 76 -19.82 -11.60 -17.00
C PRO A 76 -20.00 -10.14 -16.63
N GLY A 77 -21.24 -9.65 -16.51
CA GLY A 77 -21.55 -8.28 -16.09
C GLY A 77 -21.07 -8.01 -14.66
N VAL A 78 -21.31 -8.94 -13.74
CA VAL A 78 -20.85 -8.85 -12.35
C VAL A 78 -19.32 -8.74 -12.30
N ARG A 79 -18.59 -9.62 -13.02
CA ARG A 79 -17.12 -9.59 -13.06
C ARG A 79 -16.60 -8.27 -13.60
N TRP A 80 -17.21 -7.77 -14.66
CA TRP A 80 -16.79 -6.51 -15.27
C TRP A 80 -16.94 -5.33 -14.29
N TRP A 81 -18.09 -5.19 -13.63
CA TRP A 81 -18.31 -4.11 -12.68
C TRP A 81 -17.44 -4.23 -11.41
N LEU A 82 -17.16 -5.45 -10.96
CA LEU A 82 -16.21 -5.67 -9.86
C LEU A 82 -14.77 -5.34 -10.24
N ALA A 83 -14.36 -5.59 -11.50
CA ALA A 83 -13.06 -5.14 -12.01
C ALA A 83 -12.97 -3.61 -12.03
N VAL A 84 -14.03 -2.92 -12.46
CA VAL A 84 -14.12 -1.45 -12.38
C VAL A 84 -14.00 -0.96 -10.94
N ALA A 85 -14.71 -1.58 -9.99
CA ALA A 85 -14.61 -1.25 -8.58
C ALA A 85 -13.18 -1.46 -8.04
N ALA A 86 -12.52 -2.57 -8.41
CA ALA A 86 -11.14 -2.84 -8.02
C ALA A 86 -10.15 -1.81 -8.59
N LEU A 87 -10.32 -1.39 -9.85
CA LEU A 87 -9.52 -0.33 -10.46
C LEU A 87 -9.71 1.02 -9.75
N LEU A 88 -10.94 1.39 -9.44
CA LEU A 88 -11.24 2.62 -8.69
C LEU A 88 -10.63 2.59 -7.28
N ALA A 89 -10.78 1.48 -6.57
CA ALA A 89 -10.16 1.30 -5.25
C ALA A 89 -8.64 1.37 -5.34
N GLY A 90 -8.04 0.68 -6.32
CA GLY A 90 -6.60 0.69 -6.61
C GLY A 90 -6.09 2.10 -6.93
N ALA A 91 -6.80 2.86 -7.75
CA ALA A 91 -6.47 4.25 -8.07
C ALA A 91 -6.49 5.15 -6.82
N GLY A 92 -7.52 5.02 -5.98
CA GLY A 92 -7.61 5.75 -4.71
C GLY A 92 -6.49 5.39 -3.73
N LEU A 93 -6.13 4.11 -3.63
CA LEU A 93 -5.01 3.63 -2.80
C LEU A 93 -3.66 4.10 -3.35
N ALA A 94 -3.43 4.01 -4.66
CA ALA A 94 -2.22 4.49 -5.33
C ALA A 94 -2.03 6.00 -5.11
N TRP A 95 -3.11 6.79 -5.28
CA TRP A 95 -3.08 8.22 -4.98
C TRP A 95 -2.70 8.51 -3.52
N ARG A 96 -3.27 7.77 -2.56
CA ARG A 96 -2.92 7.92 -1.14
C ARG A 96 -1.48 7.55 -0.88
N GLY A 97 -0.97 6.50 -1.54
CA GLY A 97 0.43 6.10 -1.52
C GLY A 97 1.35 7.20 -2.06
N LEU A 98 1.06 7.73 -3.25
CA LEU A 98 1.81 8.83 -3.86
C LEU A 98 1.84 10.07 -2.96
N ARG A 99 0.73 10.40 -2.30
CA ARG A 99 0.68 11.51 -1.34
C ARG A 99 1.46 11.23 -0.04
N ALA A 100 1.44 10.01 0.43
CA ALA A 100 2.15 9.62 1.66
C ALA A 100 3.66 9.62 1.47
N LEU A 101 4.11 9.14 0.32
CA LEU A 101 5.52 9.09 -0.07
C LEU A 101 6.04 10.47 -0.49
N GLY A 102 5.22 11.21 -1.24
CA GLY A 102 5.65 12.34 -2.05
C GLY A 102 6.44 11.84 -3.26
N PRO A 103 5.98 12.09 -4.49
CA PRO A 103 6.61 11.52 -5.69
C PRO A 103 8.04 12.02 -5.90
N LEU A 104 8.33 13.26 -5.52
CA LEU A 104 9.68 13.81 -5.59
C LEU A 104 10.41 13.53 -4.28
N LEU A 105 11.45 12.71 -4.36
CA LEU A 105 12.25 12.28 -3.23
C LEU A 105 13.67 12.84 -3.35
N VAL A 106 14.22 13.31 -2.23
CA VAL A 106 15.60 13.80 -2.13
C VAL A 106 16.24 13.18 -0.88
N THR A 107 17.42 12.58 -1.05
CA THR A 107 18.16 12.02 0.09
C THR A 107 18.54 13.13 1.09
N PRO A 108 18.65 12.80 2.40
CA PRO A 108 19.05 13.78 3.41
C PRO A 108 20.36 14.49 3.08
N ALA A 109 21.35 13.78 2.52
CA ALA A 109 22.61 14.37 2.07
C ALA A 109 22.39 15.40 0.94
N THR A 110 21.58 15.06 -0.07
CA THR A 110 21.26 16.02 -1.15
C THR A 110 20.46 17.21 -0.61
N GLN A 111 19.62 17.00 0.40
CA GLN A 111 18.89 18.10 1.05
C GLN A 111 19.84 19.06 1.74
N SER A 112 20.76 18.56 2.54
CA SER A 112 21.68 19.41 3.30
C SER A 112 22.66 20.18 2.40
N TRP A 113 23.12 19.58 1.31
CA TRP A 113 24.17 20.16 0.46
C TRP A 113 23.64 20.89 -0.77
N VAL A 114 22.60 20.40 -1.41
CA VAL A 114 22.12 20.95 -2.71
C VAL A 114 20.88 21.82 -2.53
N THR A 115 19.87 21.33 -1.78
CA THR A 115 18.62 22.09 -1.68
C THR A 115 18.68 23.24 -0.67
N SER A 116 19.73 23.29 0.18
CA SER A 116 20.05 24.43 1.03
C SER A 116 20.84 25.51 0.28
N ALA A 117 21.56 25.13 -0.77
CA ALA A 117 22.28 26.08 -1.61
C ALA A 117 21.32 26.90 -2.51
N PRO A 118 21.72 28.09 -2.98
CA PRO A 118 20.93 28.96 -3.86
C PRO A 118 20.89 28.42 -5.29
N VAL A 119 20.49 27.16 -5.46
CA VAL A 119 20.34 26.49 -6.77
C VAL A 119 18.89 26.57 -7.20
N ASP A 120 18.63 26.82 -8.50
CA ASP A 120 17.28 26.76 -9.05
C ASP A 120 16.67 25.36 -8.88
N ARG A 121 15.67 25.28 -8.00
CA ARG A 121 14.97 24.04 -7.69
C ARG A 121 14.23 23.47 -8.88
N ARG A 122 13.66 24.32 -9.73
CA ARG A 122 12.96 23.90 -10.93
C ARG A 122 13.93 23.17 -11.87
N ALA A 123 15.06 23.80 -12.17
CA ALA A 123 16.08 23.21 -13.03
C ALA A 123 16.69 21.94 -12.41
N TRP A 124 16.73 21.82 -11.07
CA TRP A 124 17.24 20.64 -10.38
C TRP A 124 16.27 19.46 -10.39
N LEU A 125 14.97 19.69 -10.15
CA LEU A 125 13.95 18.64 -9.98
C LEU A 125 13.29 18.22 -11.30
N ALA A 126 13.27 19.08 -12.33
CA ALA A 126 12.59 18.79 -13.60
C ALA A 126 13.03 17.48 -14.28
N PRO A 127 14.33 17.13 -14.38
CA PRO A 127 14.72 15.85 -14.98
C PRO A 127 14.26 14.63 -14.18
N ARG A 128 14.19 14.74 -12.86
CA ARG A 128 13.65 13.66 -12.00
C ARG A 128 12.16 13.50 -12.21
N LEU A 129 11.43 14.61 -12.33
CA LEU A 129 10.02 14.59 -12.68
C LEU A 129 9.81 13.89 -14.03
N GLY A 130 10.62 14.20 -15.04
CA GLY A 130 10.55 13.55 -16.36
C GLY A 130 10.71 12.03 -16.28
N VAL A 131 11.74 11.54 -15.57
CA VAL A 131 11.96 10.10 -15.38
C VAL A 131 10.79 9.44 -14.66
N LEU A 132 10.25 10.09 -13.62
CA LEU A 132 9.11 9.56 -12.86
C LEU A 132 7.84 9.54 -13.72
N LEU A 133 7.60 10.56 -14.55
CA LEU A 133 6.45 10.59 -15.47
C LEU A 133 6.52 9.47 -16.50
N VAL A 134 7.69 9.26 -17.11
CA VAL A 134 7.90 8.15 -18.05
C VAL A 134 7.68 6.82 -17.34
N GLY A 135 8.29 6.61 -16.16
CA GLY A 135 8.12 5.38 -15.39
C GLY A 135 6.65 5.14 -14.99
N ALA A 136 5.94 6.18 -14.55
CA ALA A 136 4.51 6.06 -14.23
C ALA A 136 3.67 5.75 -15.47
N ALA A 137 3.91 6.45 -16.59
CA ALA A 137 3.21 6.20 -17.84
C ALA A 137 3.42 4.76 -18.32
N THR A 138 4.67 4.29 -18.36
CA THR A 138 5.00 2.92 -18.79
C THR A 138 4.38 1.88 -17.85
N GLY A 139 4.55 2.04 -16.53
CA GLY A 139 4.00 1.08 -15.56
C GLY A 139 2.48 0.99 -15.61
N THR A 140 1.79 2.12 -15.75
CA THR A 140 0.32 2.13 -15.86
C THR A 140 -0.18 1.74 -17.25
N ALA A 141 0.61 1.94 -18.32
CA ALA A 141 0.32 1.38 -19.64
C ALA A 141 0.32 -0.16 -19.61
N LEU A 142 1.37 -0.74 -19.03
CA LEU A 142 1.45 -2.20 -18.85
C LEU A 142 0.29 -2.74 -18.01
N LEU A 143 -0.07 -2.03 -16.93
CA LEU A 143 -1.25 -2.39 -16.13
C LEU A 143 -2.54 -2.32 -16.93
N GLY A 144 -2.72 -1.29 -17.76
CA GLY A 144 -3.88 -1.13 -18.66
C GLY A 144 -3.99 -2.30 -19.64
N VAL A 145 -2.88 -2.69 -20.26
CA VAL A 145 -2.82 -3.87 -21.14
C VAL A 145 -3.15 -5.15 -20.37
N ALA A 146 -2.55 -5.34 -19.19
CA ALA A 146 -2.82 -6.53 -18.37
C ALA A 146 -4.30 -6.66 -18.01
N VAL A 147 -4.94 -5.56 -17.60
CA VAL A 147 -6.38 -5.53 -17.29
C VAL A 147 -7.23 -5.83 -18.53
N ALA A 148 -6.89 -5.28 -19.70
CA ALA A 148 -7.60 -5.54 -20.95
C ALA A 148 -7.48 -7.01 -21.35
N VAL A 149 -6.28 -7.59 -21.29
CA VAL A 149 -6.02 -9.01 -21.57
C VAL A 149 -6.78 -9.93 -20.61
N LEU A 150 -6.79 -9.63 -19.30
CA LEU A 150 -7.59 -10.36 -18.32
C LEU A 150 -9.10 -10.21 -18.58
N GLY A 151 -9.53 -9.08 -19.12
CA GLY A 151 -10.89 -8.83 -19.59
C GLY A 151 -11.26 -9.53 -20.90
N GLY A 152 -10.34 -10.32 -21.49
CA GLY A 152 -10.58 -11.06 -22.73
C GLY A 152 -10.32 -10.26 -24.01
N VAL A 153 -9.79 -9.04 -23.91
CA VAL A 153 -9.44 -8.22 -25.08
C VAL A 153 -8.11 -8.70 -25.68
N THR A 154 -8.14 -9.16 -26.92
CA THR A 154 -6.94 -9.67 -27.62
C THR A 154 -6.59 -8.85 -28.87
N GLU A 155 -7.48 -7.97 -29.29
CA GLU A 155 -7.29 -7.13 -30.50
C GLU A 155 -6.16 -6.10 -30.27
N PRO A 156 -5.12 -6.04 -31.13
CA PRO A 156 -3.98 -5.15 -30.95
C PRO A 156 -4.35 -3.67 -30.85
N GLY A 157 -5.33 -3.22 -31.62
CA GLY A 157 -5.84 -1.85 -31.56
C GLY A 157 -6.45 -1.50 -30.21
N ALA A 158 -7.28 -2.36 -29.66
CA ALA A 158 -7.90 -2.16 -28.35
C ALA A 158 -6.86 -2.23 -27.21
N LEU A 159 -5.84 -3.09 -27.31
CA LEU A 159 -4.71 -3.12 -26.40
C LEU A 159 -3.90 -1.83 -26.44
N GLY A 160 -3.68 -1.26 -27.65
CA GLY A 160 -3.04 0.05 -27.81
C GLY A 160 -3.82 1.16 -27.11
N TRP A 161 -5.15 1.20 -27.27
CA TRP A 161 -6.00 2.15 -26.54
C TRP A 161 -5.95 1.97 -25.03
N ALA A 162 -5.95 0.73 -24.53
CA ALA A 162 -5.83 0.44 -23.10
C ALA A 162 -4.47 0.89 -22.53
N ALA A 163 -3.38 0.68 -23.31
CA ALA A 163 -2.05 1.19 -22.96
C ALA A 163 -2.03 2.72 -22.91
N GLY A 164 -2.58 3.39 -23.92
CA GLY A 164 -2.67 4.85 -24.00
C GLY A 164 -3.48 5.45 -22.85
N ALA A 165 -4.61 4.85 -22.52
CA ALA A 165 -5.41 5.25 -21.37
C ALA A 165 -4.60 5.10 -20.07
N GLY A 166 -4.01 3.92 -19.83
CA GLY A 166 -3.17 3.67 -18.65
C GLY A 166 -2.05 4.70 -18.54
N ALA A 167 -1.30 4.94 -19.62
CA ALA A 167 -0.21 5.92 -19.66
C ALA A 167 -0.70 7.33 -19.29
N GLY A 168 -1.77 7.80 -19.92
CA GLY A 168 -2.34 9.13 -19.69
C GLY A 168 -2.76 9.33 -18.22
N TRP A 169 -3.56 8.42 -17.68
CA TRP A 169 -4.04 8.52 -16.30
C TRP A 169 -2.92 8.36 -15.28
N GLY A 170 -1.93 7.49 -15.51
CA GLY A 170 -0.78 7.32 -14.62
C GLY A 170 0.11 8.55 -14.58
N ALA A 171 0.44 9.13 -15.75
CA ALA A 171 1.20 10.37 -15.84
C ALA A 171 0.43 11.53 -15.18
N ALA A 172 -0.90 11.64 -15.43
CA ALA A 172 -1.74 12.65 -14.81
C ALA A 172 -1.75 12.52 -13.28
N ALA A 173 -1.95 11.31 -12.75
CA ALA A 173 -1.95 11.05 -11.30
C ALA A 173 -0.61 11.43 -10.66
N LEU A 174 0.53 11.06 -11.28
CA LEU A 174 1.85 11.46 -10.80
C LEU A 174 2.03 12.97 -10.83
N ALA A 175 1.71 13.62 -11.95
CA ALA A 175 1.83 15.06 -12.10
C ALA A 175 0.99 15.84 -11.07
N LEU A 176 -0.28 15.45 -10.88
CA LEU A 176 -1.16 16.03 -9.88
C LEU A 176 -0.66 15.77 -8.44
N SER A 177 -0.02 14.62 -8.19
CA SER A 177 0.55 14.36 -6.87
C SER A 177 1.75 15.26 -6.56
N VAL A 178 2.54 15.66 -7.58
CA VAL A 178 3.61 16.67 -7.45
C VAL A 178 3.01 18.05 -7.17
N VAL A 179 1.92 18.43 -7.85
CA VAL A 179 1.20 19.67 -7.54
C VAL A 179 0.71 19.66 -6.09
N ALA A 180 0.13 18.54 -5.65
CA ALA A 180 -0.34 18.38 -4.28
C ALA A 180 0.80 18.38 -3.25
N GLN A 181 2.02 17.95 -3.62
CA GLN A 181 3.22 18.03 -2.78
C GLN A 181 3.72 19.46 -2.61
N GLY A 182 3.58 20.29 -3.64
CA GLY A 182 3.92 21.72 -3.62
C GLY A 182 2.84 22.62 -3.00
N ASP A 183 1.66 22.07 -2.71
CA ASP A 183 0.54 22.82 -2.16
C ASP A 183 0.66 22.96 -0.63
N ARG A 184 0.32 24.14 -0.12
CA ARG A 184 0.39 24.41 1.33
C ARG A 184 -0.62 23.53 2.08
N ALA A 185 -0.24 23.10 3.27
CA ALA A 185 -1.11 22.31 4.15
C ALA A 185 -2.46 23.02 4.37
N GLY A 186 -3.57 22.35 4.06
CA GLY A 186 -4.91 22.87 4.30
C GLY A 186 -5.90 22.73 3.15
N ARG A 187 -5.47 22.54 1.91
CA ARG A 187 -6.38 22.33 0.79
C ARG A 187 -7.00 20.93 0.84
N ARG A 188 -8.32 20.86 0.63
CA ARG A 188 -9.10 19.62 0.72
C ARG A 188 -9.08 18.80 -0.56
N TRP A 189 -8.83 19.43 -1.73
CA TRP A 189 -8.89 18.76 -3.03
C TRP A 189 -8.00 17.52 -3.14
N PRO A 190 -6.73 17.50 -2.63
CA PRO A 190 -5.92 16.30 -2.78
C PRO A 190 -6.43 15.12 -1.95
N THR A 191 -7.22 15.39 -0.91
CA THR A 191 -7.90 14.34 -0.14
C THR A 191 -9.10 13.81 -0.92
N LEU A 192 -9.86 14.69 -1.55
CA LEU A 192 -11.02 14.31 -2.36
C LEU A 192 -10.64 13.44 -3.56
N VAL A 193 -9.55 13.77 -4.27
CA VAL A 193 -9.04 12.95 -5.39
C VAL A 193 -8.77 11.50 -4.96
N GLY A 194 -8.35 11.25 -3.72
CA GLY A 194 -8.15 9.89 -3.23
C GLY A 194 -9.39 9.24 -2.62
N VAL A 195 -10.32 10.03 -2.09
CA VAL A 195 -11.53 9.52 -1.44
C VAL A 195 -12.63 9.21 -2.45
N VAL A 196 -12.82 10.08 -3.45
CA VAL A 196 -13.88 9.93 -4.46
C VAL A 196 -13.83 8.58 -5.18
N PRO A 197 -12.69 8.13 -5.76
CA PRO A 197 -12.64 6.82 -6.41
C PRO A 197 -12.84 5.67 -5.42
N MET A 198 -12.41 5.79 -4.18
CA MET A 198 -12.66 4.76 -3.17
C MET A 198 -14.14 4.66 -2.78
N VAL A 199 -14.81 5.80 -2.65
CA VAL A 199 -16.28 5.83 -2.41
C VAL A 199 -17.03 5.29 -3.62
N ALA A 200 -16.66 5.70 -4.82
CA ALA A 200 -17.24 5.18 -6.07
C ALA A 200 -17.05 3.65 -6.17
N ALA A 201 -15.87 3.12 -5.83
CA ALA A 201 -15.62 1.68 -5.75
C ALA A 201 -16.57 0.99 -4.77
N GLY A 202 -16.77 1.57 -3.60
CA GLY A 202 -17.71 1.05 -2.59
C GLY A 202 -19.15 1.06 -3.07
N VAL A 203 -19.59 2.14 -3.74
CA VAL A 203 -20.93 2.25 -4.31
C VAL A 203 -21.14 1.23 -5.43
N VAL A 204 -20.20 1.11 -6.37
CA VAL A 204 -20.26 0.10 -7.45
C VAL A 204 -20.34 -1.30 -6.85
N THR A 205 -19.49 -1.62 -5.86
CA THR A 205 -19.54 -2.92 -5.19
C THR A 205 -20.90 -3.16 -4.53
N ALA A 206 -21.46 -2.16 -3.84
CA ALA A 206 -22.74 -2.30 -3.19
C ALA A 206 -23.88 -2.52 -4.21
N VAL A 207 -23.87 -1.78 -5.33
CA VAL A 207 -24.85 -1.96 -6.42
C VAL A 207 -24.74 -3.36 -7.02
N VAL A 208 -23.54 -3.84 -7.31
CA VAL A 208 -23.29 -5.19 -7.84
C VAL A 208 -23.80 -6.27 -6.89
N VAL A 209 -23.50 -6.14 -5.60
CA VAL A 209 -23.94 -7.10 -4.57
C VAL A 209 -25.45 -7.11 -4.46
N LEU A 210 -26.08 -5.92 -4.47
CA LEU A 210 -27.55 -5.81 -4.39
C LEU A 210 -28.22 -6.41 -5.64
N ALA A 211 -27.75 -6.06 -6.84
CA ALA A 211 -28.27 -6.59 -8.10
C ALA A 211 -28.13 -8.12 -8.16
N GLY A 212 -26.99 -8.66 -7.80
CA GLY A 212 -26.76 -10.11 -7.74
C GLY A 212 -27.69 -10.81 -6.75
N ARG A 213 -28.02 -10.19 -5.62
CA ARG A 213 -28.98 -10.76 -4.66
C ARG A 213 -30.43 -10.69 -5.13
N LEU A 214 -30.78 -9.69 -5.94
CA LEU A 214 -32.11 -9.54 -6.51
C LEU A 214 -32.31 -10.38 -7.80
N GLY A 215 -31.28 -11.11 -8.23
CA GLY A 215 -31.32 -11.90 -9.48
C GLY A 215 -31.32 -11.04 -10.75
N ASN A 216 -31.02 -9.74 -10.62
CA ASN A 216 -30.97 -8.82 -11.76
C ASN A 216 -29.60 -8.95 -12.46
N GLY A 217 -29.60 -9.35 -13.74
CA GLY A 217 -28.40 -9.32 -14.57
C GLY A 217 -27.90 -7.87 -14.72
N LEU A 218 -26.59 -7.69 -14.59
CA LEU A 218 -25.95 -6.40 -14.83
C LEU A 218 -25.51 -6.28 -16.29
N PRO A 219 -25.83 -5.17 -16.97
CA PRO A 219 -25.41 -4.99 -18.35
C PRO A 219 -23.87 -4.94 -18.41
N GLN A 220 -23.31 -5.77 -19.28
CA GLN A 220 -21.91 -5.67 -19.65
C GLN A 220 -21.79 -4.65 -20.78
N PRO A 221 -21.03 -3.56 -20.62
CA PRO A 221 -20.78 -2.65 -21.74
C PRO A 221 -20.09 -3.41 -22.88
N ALA A 222 -20.66 -3.34 -24.07
CA ALA A 222 -20.14 -4.02 -25.24
C ALA A 222 -18.69 -3.63 -25.59
N THR A 223 -18.30 -2.41 -25.25
CA THR A 223 -16.94 -1.90 -25.48
C THR A 223 -16.50 -1.04 -24.29
N LEU A 224 -15.24 -1.20 -23.88
CA LEU A 224 -14.61 -0.23 -22.98
C LEU A 224 -14.51 1.13 -23.70
N PRO A 225 -14.90 2.24 -23.08
CA PRO A 225 -14.75 3.57 -23.68
C PRO A 225 -13.26 4.02 -23.63
N THR A 226 -12.35 3.15 -24.11
CA THR A 226 -10.90 3.36 -24.01
C THR A 226 -10.48 4.61 -24.77
N ALA A 227 -11.08 4.89 -25.92
CA ALA A 227 -10.83 6.11 -26.68
C ALA A 227 -11.21 7.37 -25.88
N ALA A 228 -12.37 7.36 -25.17
CA ALA A 228 -12.76 8.46 -24.31
C ALA A 228 -11.81 8.60 -23.10
N LEU A 229 -11.36 7.49 -22.52
CA LEU A 229 -10.36 7.50 -21.45
C LEU A 229 -9.02 8.09 -21.89
N VAL A 230 -8.57 7.81 -23.12
CA VAL A 230 -7.37 8.43 -23.72
C VAL A 230 -7.63 9.91 -23.98
N ALA A 231 -8.76 10.26 -24.57
CA ALA A 231 -9.12 11.65 -24.90
C ALA A 231 -9.16 12.56 -23.65
N VAL A 232 -9.46 12.02 -22.50
CA VAL A 232 -9.43 12.75 -21.21
C VAL A 232 -8.05 12.62 -20.53
N GLY A 233 -7.48 11.42 -20.51
CA GLY A 233 -6.26 11.12 -19.76
C GLY A 233 -5.02 11.84 -20.30
N VAL A 234 -4.88 11.93 -21.62
CA VAL A 234 -3.71 12.58 -22.25
C VAL A 234 -3.69 14.10 -22.03
N PRO A 235 -4.76 14.85 -22.31
CA PRO A 235 -4.79 16.28 -21.98
C PRO A 235 -4.59 16.55 -20.47
N LEU A 236 -5.16 15.73 -19.61
CA LEU A 236 -4.99 15.84 -18.16
C LEU A 236 -3.50 15.59 -17.76
N ALA A 237 -2.82 14.65 -18.40
CA ALA A 237 -1.39 14.40 -18.20
C ALA A 237 -0.54 15.60 -18.64
N VAL A 238 -0.83 16.19 -19.81
CA VAL A 238 -0.13 17.36 -20.32
C VAL A 238 -0.36 18.56 -19.41
N ALA A 239 -1.60 18.90 -19.13
CA ALA A 239 -1.95 20.01 -18.23
C ALA A 239 -1.35 19.79 -16.83
N GLY A 240 -1.51 18.59 -16.26
CA GLY A 240 -0.95 18.20 -14.98
C GLY A 240 0.57 18.38 -14.95
N THR A 241 1.27 17.96 -16.00
CA THR A 241 2.73 18.11 -16.12
C THR A 241 3.16 19.57 -16.16
N LEU A 242 2.46 20.41 -16.91
CA LEU A 242 2.72 21.86 -16.94
C LEU A 242 2.54 22.50 -15.54
N PHE A 243 1.47 22.14 -14.84
CA PHE A 243 1.24 22.60 -13.47
C PHE A 243 2.28 22.03 -12.49
N ALA A 244 2.68 20.75 -12.64
CA ALA A 244 3.72 20.14 -11.83
C ALA A 244 5.06 20.86 -11.99
N VAL A 245 5.47 21.18 -13.22
CA VAL A 245 6.71 21.94 -13.48
C VAL A 245 6.65 23.34 -12.86
N ARG A 246 5.49 24.02 -12.90
CA ARG A 246 5.30 25.32 -12.24
C ARG A 246 5.28 25.21 -10.70
N ALA A 247 4.90 24.06 -10.15
CA ALA A 247 4.85 23.81 -8.72
C ALA A 247 6.23 23.46 -8.12
N LEU A 248 7.22 23.00 -8.91
CA LEU A 248 8.52 22.54 -8.43
C LEU A 248 9.23 23.53 -7.47
N PRO A 249 9.26 24.85 -7.75
CA PRO A 249 9.90 25.81 -6.82
C PRO A 249 9.21 25.88 -5.45
N ARG A 250 7.91 25.57 -5.40
CA ARG A 250 7.07 25.67 -4.20
C ARG A 250 7.14 24.43 -3.30
N VAL A 251 7.74 23.33 -3.77
CA VAL A 251 7.85 22.11 -3.00
C VAL A 251 8.75 22.31 -1.80
N ASP A 252 8.22 22.07 -0.61
CA ASP A 252 8.93 22.25 0.65
C ASP A 252 10.06 21.24 0.84
N ARG A 253 11.18 21.69 1.43
CA ARG A 253 12.33 20.82 1.74
C ARG A 253 11.94 19.66 2.63
N ALA A 254 11.11 19.91 3.64
CA ALA A 254 10.65 18.92 4.59
C ALA A 254 9.84 17.80 3.90
N THR A 255 9.02 18.11 2.88
CA THR A 255 8.25 17.10 2.14
C THR A 255 9.14 16.23 1.28
N LEU A 256 10.21 16.77 0.68
CA LEU A 256 11.19 16.04 -0.13
C LEU A 256 11.94 14.96 0.68
N THR A 257 12.38 15.28 1.89
CA THR A 257 13.12 14.34 2.76
C THR A 257 12.23 13.35 3.47
N THR A 258 11.03 13.79 3.84
CA THR A 258 10.07 12.93 4.52
C THR A 258 9.69 11.73 3.64
N GLY A 259 9.55 11.95 2.33
CA GLY A 259 9.31 10.90 1.36
C GLY A 259 10.50 9.94 1.23
N ALA A 260 11.72 10.47 1.14
CA ALA A 260 12.93 9.66 1.04
C ALA A 260 13.14 8.75 2.26
N GLN A 261 12.91 9.27 3.46
CA GLN A 261 12.94 8.45 4.68
C GLN A 261 11.93 7.31 4.65
N PHE A 262 10.73 7.58 4.12
CA PHE A 262 9.72 6.53 3.97
C PHE A 262 10.10 5.53 2.90
N ALA A 263 10.63 5.97 1.75
CA ALA A 263 11.09 5.10 0.68
C ALA A 263 12.24 4.20 1.15
N ASN A 264 13.19 4.75 1.89
CA ASN A 264 14.28 3.97 2.47
C ASN A 264 13.74 2.95 3.50
N ALA A 265 12.83 3.36 4.39
CA ALA A 265 12.20 2.45 5.33
C ALA A 265 11.37 1.37 4.61
N ALA A 266 10.73 1.69 3.50
CA ALA A 266 10.01 0.74 2.67
C ALA A 266 10.97 -0.25 2.01
N ALA A 267 12.06 0.23 1.41
CA ALA A 267 13.09 -0.62 0.84
C ALA A 267 13.72 -1.53 1.89
N THR A 268 14.07 -0.99 3.06
CA THR A 268 14.58 -1.78 4.18
C THR A 268 13.56 -2.81 4.66
N ALA A 269 12.29 -2.43 4.79
CA ALA A 269 11.21 -3.34 5.17
C ALA A 269 11.00 -4.46 4.13
N THR A 270 11.17 -4.15 2.85
CA THR A 270 11.09 -5.16 1.77
C THR A 270 12.29 -6.10 1.80
N ILE A 271 13.51 -5.57 1.93
CA ILE A 271 14.74 -6.37 2.04
C ILE A 271 14.69 -7.26 3.29
N LEU A 272 14.26 -6.70 4.41
CA LEU A 272 14.15 -7.43 5.68
C LEU A 272 12.83 -8.21 5.80
N LEU A 273 11.93 -8.19 4.81
CA LEU A 273 10.59 -8.80 4.84
C LEU A 273 9.79 -8.42 6.11
N ASP A 274 10.10 -7.27 6.71
CA ASP A 274 9.44 -6.79 7.94
C ASP A 274 8.53 -5.59 7.69
N PRO A 275 7.24 -5.81 7.40
CA PRO A 275 6.28 -4.73 7.20
C PRO A 275 6.01 -3.91 8.49
N SER A 276 6.47 -4.38 9.64
CA SER A 276 6.22 -3.71 10.92
C SER A 276 6.96 -2.36 11.03
N MET A 277 8.10 -2.23 10.37
CA MET A 277 8.84 -0.96 10.27
C MET A 277 8.02 0.12 9.54
N LEU A 278 7.38 -0.26 8.42
CA LEU A 278 6.49 0.65 7.69
C LEU A 278 5.28 1.06 8.53
N THR A 279 4.63 0.11 9.17
CA THR A 279 3.45 0.39 9.99
C THR A 279 3.78 1.29 11.18
N SER A 280 4.92 1.09 11.85
CA SER A 280 5.37 1.92 12.96
C SER A 280 5.73 3.34 12.51
N LEU A 281 6.37 3.48 11.35
CA LEU A 281 6.68 4.78 10.76
C LEU A 281 5.40 5.54 10.36
N MET A 282 4.44 4.85 9.74
CA MET A 282 3.14 5.44 9.37
C MET A 282 2.36 5.89 10.62
N GLU A 283 2.37 5.08 11.67
CA GLU A 283 1.72 5.40 12.94
C GLU A 283 2.38 6.60 13.63
N SER A 284 3.71 6.63 13.72
CA SER A 284 4.44 7.76 14.31
C SER A 284 4.23 9.06 13.55
N ARG A 285 4.18 9.03 12.23
CA ARG A 285 3.84 10.19 11.39
C ARG A 285 2.41 10.66 11.61
N ARG A 286 1.47 9.74 11.73
CA ARG A 286 0.07 10.07 12.03
C ARG A 286 -0.05 10.79 13.36
N TRP A 287 0.59 10.29 14.42
CA TRP A 287 0.55 10.91 15.74
C TRP A 287 1.19 12.29 15.75
N ARG A 288 2.30 12.48 15.05
CA ARG A 288 2.92 13.83 14.89
C ARG A 288 2.00 14.81 14.17
N ARG A 289 1.20 14.36 13.19
CA ARG A 289 0.23 15.23 12.48
C ARG A 289 -0.97 15.61 13.36
N ILE A 290 -1.44 14.70 14.20
CA ILE A 290 -2.57 14.94 15.10
C ILE A 290 -2.17 15.96 16.18
N GLY A 291 -0.90 15.94 16.62
CA GLY A 291 -0.36 16.85 17.61
C GLY A 291 -0.97 16.61 19.00
N ARG A 292 -2.02 17.36 19.34
CA ARG A 292 -2.66 17.25 20.66
C ARG A 292 -3.82 16.26 20.61
N VAL A 293 -3.84 15.32 21.56
CA VAL A 293 -4.94 14.39 21.76
C VAL A 293 -5.67 14.78 23.06
N ARG A 294 -6.98 15.00 22.97
CA ARG A 294 -7.78 15.23 24.18
C ARG A 294 -7.83 13.96 25.02
N SER A 295 -7.40 14.06 26.27
CA SER A 295 -7.60 12.97 27.25
C SER A 295 -9.08 12.84 27.58
N SER A 296 -9.52 11.63 27.85
CA SER A 296 -10.88 11.35 28.32
C SER A 296 -10.79 10.46 29.55
N ARG A 297 -11.58 10.76 30.56
CA ARG A 297 -11.59 9.99 31.83
C ARG A 297 -11.99 8.54 31.57
N ILE A 298 -11.26 7.62 32.16
CA ILE A 298 -11.59 6.19 32.17
C ILE A 298 -12.65 6.02 33.27
N ARG A 299 -13.73 5.28 32.98
CA ARG A 299 -14.74 4.96 34.00
C ARG A 299 -14.11 4.03 35.04
N PRO A 300 -14.33 4.29 36.33
CA PRO A 300 -13.81 3.42 37.39
C PRO A 300 -14.35 1.98 37.24
N GLY A 301 -13.55 1.03 37.67
CA GLY A 301 -13.88 -0.38 37.56
C GLY A 301 -12.64 -1.27 37.71
N PRO A 302 -12.79 -2.57 37.62
CA PRO A 302 -11.65 -3.50 37.67
C PRO A 302 -10.65 -3.24 36.52
N SER A 303 -9.41 -3.64 36.72
CA SER A 303 -8.30 -3.36 35.79
C SER A 303 -8.57 -3.86 34.35
N TRP A 304 -9.18 -5.04 34.22
CA TRP A 304 -9.56 -5.59 32.92
C TRP A 304 -10.56 -4.69 32.17
N TRP A 305 -11.51 -4.07 32.87
CA TRP A 305 -12.49 -3.16 32.29
C TRP A 305 -11.84 -1.87 31.80
N ALA A 306 -10.89 -1.33 32.59
CA ALA A 306 -10.11 -0.16 32.18
C ALA A 306 -9.34 -0.43 30.90
N LEU A 307 -8.68 -1.59 30.75
CA LEU A 307 -7.94 -1.99 29.56
C LEU A 307 -8.86 -2.15 28.33
N LEU A 308 -10.03 -2.75 28.52
CA LEU A 308 -11.02 -2.87 27.44
C LEU A 308 -11.52 -1.50 26.98
N GLN A 309 -11.78 -0.56 27.90
CA GLN A 309 -12.12 0.82 27.57
C GLN A 309 -11.02 1.51 26.74
N VAL A 310 -9.75 1.24 27.07
CA VAL A 310 -8.60 1.77 26.30
C VAL A 310 -8.62 1.26 24.86
N ASP A 311 -8.89 -0.03 24.64
CA ASP A 311 -8.98 -0.59 23.30
C ASP A 311 -10.15 -0.01 22.48
N VAL A 312 -11.34 0.09 23.07
CA VAL A 312 -12.50 0.71 22.42
C VAL A 312 -12.23 2.18 22.06
N ARG A 313 -11.57 2.93 22.96
CA ARG A 313 -11.17 4.31 22.68
C ARG A 313 -10.12 4.39 21.57
N ARG A 314 -9.20 3.43 21.53
CA ARG A 314 -8.22 3.32 20.46
C ARG A 314 -8.92 3.15 19.11
N LEU A 315 -9.92 2.28 19.01
CA LEU A 315 -10.72 2.10 17.78
C LEU A 315 -11.43 3.40 17.38
N ARG A 316 -12.05 4.11 18.32
CA ARG A 316 -12.68 5.43 18.04
C ARG A 316 -11.68 6.46 17.53
N ARG A 317 -10.42 6.41 17.98
CA ARG A 317 -9.33 7.29 17.52
C ARG A 317 -8.72 6.80 16.19
N HIS A 318 -8.96 5.56 15.81
CA HIS A 318 -8.51 4.94 14.57
C HIS A 318 -9.69 4.44 13.71
N PRO A 319 -10.59 5.33 13.26
CA PRO A 319 -11.78 4.93 12.51
C PRO A 319 -11.44 4.18 11.22
N SER A 320 -10.23 4.39 10.67
CA SER A 320 -9.75 3.65 9.50
C SER A 320 -9.65 2.14 9.74
N ALA A 321 -9.42 1.67 10.96
CA ALA A 321 -9.39 0.24 11.25
C ALA A 321 -10.80 -0.37 11.10
N VAL A 322 -11.80 0.31 11.66
CA VAL A 322 -13.22 -0.12 11.55
C VAL A 322 -13.70 0.01 10.10
N LEU A 323 -13.34 1.08 9.40
CA LEU A 323 -13.73 1.27 7.99
C LEU A 323 -13.13 0.19 7.09
N ILE A 324 -11.86 -0.19 7.29
CA ILE A 324 -11.22 -1.28 6.52
C ILE A 324 -11.89 -2.61 6.88
N TRP A 325 -12.18 -2.85 8.15
CA TRP A 325 -12.90 -4.03 8.61
C TRP A 325 -14.27 -4.13 7.91
N ALA A 326 -15.06 -3.06 7.90
CA ALA A 326 -16.36 -3.01 7.23
C ALA A 326 -16.24 -3.14 5.69
N ALA A 327 -15.25 -2.50 5.09
CA ALA A 327 -15.00 -2.60 3.65
C ALA A 327 -14.68 -4.04 3.23
N LEU A 328 -13.94 -4.79 4.04
CA LEU A 328 -13.63 -6.19 3.78
C LEU A 328 -14.88 -7.09 3.80
N VAL A 329 -15.94 -6.73 4.54
CA VAL A 329 -17.25 -7.41 4.42
C VAL A 329 -17.80 -7.25 3.01
N GLY A 330 -17.82 -6.03 2.46
CA GLY A 330 -18.26 -5.78 1.08
C GLY A 330 -17.38 -6.50 0.05
N VAL A 331 -16.06 -6.52 0.27
CA VAL A 331 -15.12 -7.25 -0.59
C VAL A 331 -15.38 -8.76 -0.57
N GLN A 332 -15.78 -9.33 0.57
CA GLN A 332 -16.16 -10.74 0.67
C GLN A 332 -17.42 -11.04 -0.17
N TYR A 333 -18.45 -10.21 -0.10
CA TYR A 333 -19.62 -10.37 -0.96
C TYR A 333 -19.27 -10.27 -2.45
N ALA A 334 -18.39 -9.32 -2.80
CA ALA A 334 -17.89 -9.19 -4.16
C ALA A 334 -17.10 -10.43 -4.61
N ALA A 335 -16.24 -10.95 -3.74
CA ALA A 335 -15.45 -12.16 -4.03
C ALA A 335 -16.36 -13.39 -4.21
N ALA A 336 -17.40 -13.56 -3.40
CA ALA A 336 -18.35 -14.64 -3.52
C ALA A 336 -19.11 -14.60 -4.84
N LEU A 337 -19.44 -13.40 -5.34
CA LEU A 337 -20.10 -13.24 -6.64
C LEU A 337 -19.13 -13.43 -7.82
N ALA A 338 -17.88 -12.94 -7.70
CA ALA A 338 -16.90 -13.01 -8.79
C ALA A 338 -16.24 -14.39 -8.89
N LEU A 339 -16.02 -15.04 -7.76
CA LEU A 339 -15.21 -16.25 -7.61
C LEU A 339 -15.90 -17.24 -6.65
N PRO A 340 -17.11 -17.74 -6.98
CA PRO A 340 -17.89 -18.56 -6.07
C PRO A 340 -17.13 -19.77 -5.54
N GLY A 341 -16.36 -20.47 -6.38
CA GLY A 341 -15.55 -21.61 -5.95
C GLY A 341 -14.41 -21.30 -5.00
N LEU A 342 -14.07 -20.02 -4.79
CA LEU A 342 -13.05 -19.58 -3.84
C LEU A 342 -13.62 -18.74 -2.70
N ALA A 343 -14.95 -18.60 -2.64
CA ALA A 343 -15.62 -17.73 -1.67
C ALA A 343 -15.24 -18.08 -0.22
N GLY A 344 -15.16 -19.38 0.11
CA GLY A 344 -14.77 -19.84 1.43
C GLY A 344 -13.30 -19.52 1.77
N ALA A 345 -12.37 -19.76 0.84
CA ALA A 345 -10.97 -19.42 1.02
C ALA A 345 -10.78 -17.89 1.19
N ALA A 346 -11.46 -17.11 0.36
CA ALA A 346 -11.48 -15.65 0.45
C ALA A 346 -12.04 -15.19 1.81
N GLN A 347 -13.10 -15.84 2.31
CA GLN A 347 -13.68 -15.56 3.62
C GLN A 347 -12.63 -15.68 4.73
N VAL A 348 -11.87 -16.75 4.77
CA VAL A 348 -10.81 -16.96 5.78
C VAL A 348 -9.73 -15.88 5.69
N VAL A 349 -9.28 -15.56 4.47
CA VAL A 349 -8.24 -14.54 4.26
C VAL A 349 -8.73 -13.15 4.67
N PHE A 350 -9.92 -12.75 4.25
CA PHE A 350 -10.46 -11.43 4.57
C PHE A 350 -10.86 -11.31 6.04
N ALA A 351 -11.33 -12.40 6.67
CA ALA A 351 -11.55 -12.47 8.11
C ALA A 351 -10.26 -12.20 8.89
N TYR A 352 -9.15 -12.83 8.48
CA TYR A 352 -7.85 -12.58 9.09
C TYR A 352 -7.41 -11.12 8.90
N LEU A 353 -7.49 -10.58 7.70
CA LEU A 353 -7.12 -9.18 7.42
C LEU A 353 -7.97 -8.20 8.22
N ALA A 354 -9.28 -8.46 8.34
CA ALA A 354 -10.20 -7.65 9.12
C ALA A 354 -9.88 -7.70 10.63
N THR A 355 -9.68 -8.90 11.17
CA THR A 355 -9.33 -9.12 12.58
C THR A 355 -7.98 -8.51 12.93
N ASP A 356 -6.98 -8.66 12.04
CA ASP A 356 -5.64 -8.11 12.24
C ASP A 356 -5.64 -6.58 12.39
N ARG A 357 -6.57 -5.86 11.74
CA ARG A 357 -6.73 -4.40 11.91
C ARG A 357 -7.18 -4.00 13.31
N LEU A 358 -7.86 -4.88 14.02
CA LEU A 358 -8.34 -4.64 15.38
C LEU A 358 -7.31 -4.99 16.46
N THR A 359 -6.24 -5.73 16.13
CA THR A 359 -5.20 -6.18 17.09
C THR A 359 -4.25 -5.08 17.57
N GLY A 360 -4.52 -3.82 17.28
CA GLY A 360 -3.61 -2.71 17.61
C GLY A 360 -3.26 -2.61 19.11
N GLY A 361 -4.18 -2.89 20.02
CA GLY A 361 -3.94 -2.95 21.47
C GLY A 361 -2.98 -4.08 21.83
N LEU A 362 -3.28 -5.28 21.34
CA LEU A 362 -2.47 -6.48 21.54
C LEU A 362 -1.02 -6.27 21.09
N ARG A 363 -0.81 -5.67 19.91
CA ARG A 363 0.54 -5.34 19.40
C ARG A 363 1.28 -4.36 20.29
N SER A 364 0.58 -3.33 20.81
CA SER A 364 1.21 -2.32 21.66
C SER A 364 1.68 -2.92 22.97
N ILE A 365 0.83 -3.72 23.63
CA ILE A 365 1.18 -4.35 24.91
C ILE A 365 2.28 -5.41 24.72
N SER A 366 2.24 -6.17 23.63
CA SER A 366 3.20 -7.25 23.37
C SER A 366 4.61 -6.73 23.06
N ARG A 367 4.70 -5.58 22.35
CA ARG A 367 5.99 -4.99 21.95
C ARG A 367 6.67 -4.14 23.03
N SER A 368 5.94 -3.74 24.07
CA SER A 368 6.48 -2.85 25.12
C SER A 368 6.54 -3.55 26.48
N PRO A 369 7.70 -4.15 26.83
CA PRO A 369 7.90 -4.74 28.16
C PRO A 369 7.76 -3.70 29.29
N GLY A 370 8.20 -2.47 29.04
CA GLY A 370 8.05 -1.35 29.99
C GLY A 370 6.59 -1.03 30.30
N LEU A 371 5.74 -1.00 29.26
CA LEU A 371 4.31 -0.77 29.43
C LEU A 371 3.65 -1.89 30.26
N ARG A 372 4.00 -3.17 30.00
CA ARG A 372 3.48 -4.28 30.79
C ARG A 372 3.89 -4.19 32.26
N ARG A 373 5.15 -3.86 32.54
CA ARG A 373 5.63 -3.64 33.91
C ARG A 373 4.92 -2.48 34.61
N ALA A 374 4.66 -1.39 33.90
CA ALA A 374 3.98 -0.23 34.43
C ALA A 374 2.48 -0.50 34.72
N LEU A 375 1.83 -1.33 33.92
CA LEU A 375 0.42 -1.70 34.12
C LEU A 375 0.23 -2.73 35.23
N GLY A 376 1.26 -3.52 35.54
CA GLY A 376 1.18 -4.62 36.51
C GLY A 376 0.35 -5.80 36.02
N GLY A 377 0.27 -6.85 36.83
CA GLY A 377 -0.45 -8.08 36.50
C GLY A 377 0.35 -9.07 35.64
N SER A 378 -0.25 -10.21 35.32
CA SER A 378 0.40 -11.23 34.49
C SER A 378 0.37 -10.86 33.01
N ASP A 379 1.45 -11.16 32.29
CA ASP A 379 1.59 -10.91 30.84
C ASP A 379 0.47 -11.59 30.03
N ASN A 380 0.02 -12.79 30.48
CA ASN A 380 -1.03 -13.54 29.80
C ASN A 380 -2.40 -12.89 29.97
N LEU A 381 -2.71 -12.38 31.17
CA LEU A 381 -3.94 -11.64 31.42
C LEU A 381 -4.01 -10.36 30.59
N LEU A 382 -2.92 -9.58 30.59
CA LEU A 382 -2.86 -8.34 29.80
C LEU A 382 -3.06 -8.60 28.30
N ARG A 383 -2.41 -9.62 27.74
CA ARG A 383 -2.58 -9.99 26.34
C ARG A 383 -3.99 -10.55 26.09
N GLY A 384 -4.52 -11.38 26.98
CA GLY A 384 -5.87 -11.98 26.89
C GLY A 384 -6.97 -10.90 26.77
N ILE A 385 -6.92 -9.87 27.62
CA ILE A 385 -7.91 -8.78 27.59
C ILE A 385 -7.86 -8.05 26.23
N HIS A 386 -6.68 -7.83 25.67
CA HIS A 386 -6.53 -7.15 24.37
C HIS A 386 -6.93 -8.01 23.14
N VAL A 387 -7.26 -9.30 23.33
CA VAL A 387 -7.84 -10.15 22.28
C VAL A 387 -9.35 -10.05 22.23
N VAL A 388 -10.02 -9.62 23.29
CA VAL A 388 -11.49 -9.55 23.35
C VAL A 388 -12.07 -8.74 22.20
N VAL A 389 -11.52 -7.56 21.93
CA VAL A 389 -12.01 -6.69 20.84
C VAL A 389 -11.80 -7.32 19.45
N PRO A 390 -10.62 -7.84 19.09
CA PRO A 390 -10.44 -8.62 17.86
C PRO A 390 -11.35 -9.84 17.75
N ALA A 391 -11.56 -10.58 18.84
CA ALA A 391 -12.42 -11.78 18.84
C ALA A 391 -13.89 -11.42 18.56
N ILE A 392 -14.41 -10.38 19.23
CA ILE A 392 -15.76 -9.86 18.92
C ILE A 392 -15.84 -9.40 17.48
N GLY A 393 -14.83 -8.67 17.01
CA GLY A 393 -14.76 -8.22 15.61
C GLY A 393 -14.73 -9.38 14.62
N ALA A 394 -14.00 -10.45 14.91
CA ALA A 394 -13.99 -11.66 14.09
C ALA A 394 -15.34 -12.37 14.09
N GLY A 395 -15.97 -12.54 15.25
CA GLY A 395 -17.29 -13.16 15.35
C GLY A 395 -18.36 -12.40 14.56
N LEU A 396 -18.42 -11.06 14.73
CA LEU A 396 -19.34 -10.21 13.95
C LEU A 396 -19.05 -10.29 12.47
N TRP A 397 -17.78 -10.33 12.07
CA TRP A 397 -17.40 -10.42 10.66
C TRP A 397 -17.88 -11.75 10.04
N TRP A 398 -17.68 -12.87 10.75
CA TRP A 398 -18.19 -14.18 10.33
C TRP A 398 -19.70 -14.19 10.20
N LEU A 399 -20.42 -13.70 11.20
CA LEU A 399 -21.89 -13.62 11.15
C LEU A 399 -22.39 -12.83 9.95
N LEU A 400 -21.75 -11.69 9.63
CA LEU A 400 -22.12 -10.86 8.49
C LEU A 400 -21.80 -11.52 7.15
N THR A 401 -20.80 -12.39 7.08
CA THR A 401 -20.33 -13.01 5.84
C THR A 401 -20.78 -14.46 5.65
N LEU A 402 -21.42 -15.08 6.65
CA LEU A 402 -22.01 -16.43 6.54
C LEU A 402 -22.82 -16.63 5.24
N PRO A 403 -23.70 -15.69 4.81
CA PRO A 403 -24.50 -15.88 3.61
C PRO A 403 -23.72 -15.87 2.30
N THR A 404 -22.40 -15.70 2.33
CA THR A 404 -21.55 -15.64 1.13
C THR A 404 -20.90 -16.96 0.80
N VAL A 405 -21.05 -17.99 1.63
CA VAL A 405 -20.42 -19.30 1.48
C VAL A 405 -21.48 -20.36 1.65
N GLU A 406 -21.36 -21.44 0.91
CA GLU A 406 -22.22 -22.62 1.06
C GLU A 406 -22.10 -23.18 2.48
N ALA A 407 -23.19 -23.74 2.98
CA ALA A 407 -23.23 -24.32 4.30
C ALA A 407 -22.39 -25.60 4.36
N GLY A 408 -21.22 -25.50 4.92
CA GLY A 408 -20.38 -26.65 5.26
C GLY A 408 -20.80 -27.31 6.59
N PRO A 409 -20.00 -28.25 7.10
CA PRO A 409 -20.24 -28.86 8.40
C PRO A 409 -20.40 -27.81 9.50
N PRO A 410 -21.34 -27.96 10.46
CA PRO A 410 -21.69 -26.92 11.44
C PRO A 410 -20.54 -26.52 12.37
N TRP A 411 -19.57 -27.41 12.56
CA TRP A 411 -18.36 -27.13 13.35
C TRP A 411 -17.29 -26.31 12.61
N LEU A 412 -17.34 -26.27 11.27
CA LEU A 412 -16.28 -25.68 10.43
C LEU A 412 -16.20 -24.16 10.64
N ALA A 413 -17.32 -23.44 10.52
CA ALA A 413 -17.35 -21.98 10.64
C ALA A 413 -16.84 -21.48 12.00
N PRO A 414 -17.29 -22.00 13.16
CA PRO A 414 -16.75 -21.57 14.46
C PRO A 414 -15.27 -21.94 14.63
N THR A 415 -14.82 -23.10 14.12
CA THR A 415 -13.41 -23.51 14.18
C THR A 415 -12.52 -22.55 13.38
N LEU A 416 -12.93 -22.17 12.17
CA LEU A 416 -12.19 -21.22 11.35
C LEU A 416 -12.19 -19.81 11.95
N ALA A 417 -13.30 -19.38 12.54
CA ALA A 417 -13.37 -18.09 13.23
C ALA A 417 -12.39 -18.05 14.42
N LEU A 418 -12.34 -19.09 15.23
CA LEU A 418 -11.37 -19.22 16.32
C LEU A 418 -9.94 -19.32 15.80
N GLY A 419 -9.72 -20.07 14.72
CA GLY A 419 -8.43 -20.19 14.05
C GLY A 419 -7.92 -18.83 13.53
N VAL A 420 -8.79 -18.00 12.97
CA VAL A 420 -8.45 -16.64 12.53
C VAL A 420 -8.05 -15.76 13.72
N VAL A 421 -8.76 -15.83 14.84
CA VAL A 421 -8.39 -15.11 16.07
C VAL A 421 -7.02 -15.59 16.57
N ALA A 422 -6.77 -16.91 16.56
CA ALA A 422 -5.50 -17.49 16.93
C ALA A 422 -4.35 -17.05 15.98
N ALA A 423 -4.60 -16.98 14.66
CA ALA A 423 -3.64 -16.47 13.69
C ALA A 423 -3.31 -14.99 13.94
N ALA A 424 -4.33 -14.17 14.21
CA ALA A 424 -4.17 -12.76 14.55
C ALA A 424 -3.45 -12.56 15.89
N TRP A 425 -3.73 -13.41 16.88
CA TRP A 425 -2.98 -13.45 18.14
C TRP A 425 -1.50 -13.75 17.89
N ARG A 426 -1.18 -14.81 17.16
CA ARG A 426 0.20 -15.19 16.83
C ARG A 426 0.94 -14.07 16.11
N ALA A 427 0.28 -13.37 15.20
CA ALA A 427 0.83 -12.22 14.49
C ALA A 427 1.02 -11.01 15.42
N GLY A 428 0.06 -10.72 16.30
CA GLY A 428 0.09 -9.58 17.22
C GLY A 428 1.10 -9.72 18.37
N THR A 429 1.40 -10.96 18.78
CA THR A 429 2.33 -11.27 19.89
C THR A 429 3.74 -11.62 19.44
N ARG A 430 4.14 -11.25 18.22
CA ARG A 430 5.50 -11.48 17.71
C ARG A 430 6.54 -10.88 18.65
N PRO A 431 7.58 -11.65 19.07
CA PRO A 431 8.71 -11.09 19.79
C PRO A 431 9.52 -10.15 18.89
N PRO A 432 10.38 -9.30 19.44
CA PRO A 432 11.31 -8.48 18.64
C PRO A 432 12.26 -9.39 17.84
N ILE A 433 12.59 -8.98 16.62
CA ILE A 433 13.46 -9.74 15.72
C ILE A 433 14.89 -9.68 16.24
N ASN A 434 15.55 -10.83 16.31
CA ASN A 434 16.97 -10.92 16.61
C ASN A 434 17.78 -10.91 15.30
N TYR A 435 18.31 -9.74 14.94
CA TYR A 435 19.14 -9.58 13.73
C TYR A 435 20.57 -10.16 13.87
N GLY A 436 21.03 -10.43 15.10
CA GLY A 436 22.33 -11.05 15.37
C GLY A 436 22.32 -12.58 15.40
N GLY A 437 21.18 -13.22 15.07
CA GLY A 437 21.05 -14.68 15.03
C GLY A 437 21.56 -15.32 13.74
N ALA A 438 21.30 -16.63 13.58
CA ALA A 438 21.62 -17.37 12.38
C ALA A 438 21.01 -16.75 11.13
N THR A 439 21.76 -16.73 10.03
CA THR A 439 21.34 -16.22 8.72
C THR A 439 21.33 -17.33 7.69
N VAL A 440 20.39 -17.27 6.74
CA VAL A 440 20.34 -18.12 5.55
C VAL A 440 20.74 -17.29 4.34
N ASN A 441 21.61 -17.85 3.52
CA ASN A 441 21.96 -17.26 2.23
C ASN A 441 20.82 -17.48 1.25
N THR A 442 20.22 -16.41 0.76
CA THR A 442 19.20 -16.44 -0.28
C THR A 442 19.72 -15.74 -1.54
N PRO A 443 19.12 -15.94 -2.71
CA PRO A 443 19.48 -15.20 -3.92
C PRO A 443 19.41 -13.68 -3.76
N PHE A 444 18.68 -13.19 -2.74
CA PHE A 444 18.50 -11.77 -2.42
C PHE A 444 19.42 -11.28 -1.30
N GLY A 445 20.38 -12.10 -0.84
CA GLY A 445 21.31 -11.81 0.25
C GLY A 445 21.07 -12.62 1.52
N MET A 446 21.80 -12.29 2.58
CA MET A 446 21.72 -12.97 3.88
C MET A 446 20.46 -12.53 4.64
N VAL A 447 19.55 -13.45 4.89
CA VAL A 447 18.29 -13.20 5.62
C VAL A 447 18.36 -13.86 7.00
N PRO A 448 18.10 -13.14 8.10
CA PRO A 448 18.02 -13.73 9.43
C PRO A 448 16.90 -14.78 9.51
N VAL A 449 17.21 -15.98 10.01
CA VAL A 449 16.23 -17.08 10.20
C VAL A 449 15.06 -16.64 11.07
N ASP A 450 15.36 -15.83 12.07
CA ASP A 450 14.36 -15.29 13.00
C ASP A 450 13.31 -14.41 12.28
N LEU A 451 13.71 -13.71 11.23
CA LEU A 451 12.83 -12.91 10.40
C LEU A 451 11.81 -13.78 9.65
N LEU A 452 12.27 -14.85 9.00
CA LEU A 452 11.41 -15.82 8.30
C LEU A 452 10.44 -16.49 9.27
N ARG A 453 10.97 -16.97 10.41
CA ARG A 453 10.18 -17.60 11.46
C ARG A 453 9.11 -16.67 12.04
N GLN A 454 9.45 -15.41 12.25
CA GLN A 454 8.50 -14.43 12.78
C GLN A 454 7.56 -13.88 11.71
N GLY A 455 8.04 -13.72 10.48
CA GLY A 455 7.22 -13.35 9.33
C GLY A 455 6.10 -14.36 9.07
N SER A 456 6.40 -15.65 9.15
CA SER A 456 5.43 -16.74 8.96
C SER A 456 4.45 -16.93 10.13
N ARG A 457 4.69 -16.29 11.29
CA ARG A 457 3.93 -16.46 12.51
C ARG A 457 2.51 -15.98 12.37
N GLY A 458 1.55 -16.30 12.06
CA GLY A 458 0.20 -15.86 11.68
C GLY A 458 -0.12 -16.34 10.27
N PRO A 459 0.59 -15.91 9.24
CA PRO A 459 0.37 -16.39 7.87
C PRO A 459 0.46 -17.90 7.70
N ALA A 460 1.35 -18.61 8.40
CA ALA A 460 1.41 -20.06 8.35
C ALA A 460 0.12 -20.73 8.86
N LEU A 461 -0.43 -20.25 9.98
CA LEU A 461 -1.72 -20.75 10.46
C LEU A 461 -2.85 -20.37 9.52
N LEU A 462 -2.83 -19.16 8.96
CA LEU A 462 -3.79 -18.72 7.96
C LEU A 462 -3.79 -19.66 6.74
N ALA A 463 -2.61 -20.03 6.23
CA ALA A 463 -2.50 -20.98 5.11
C ALA A 463 -3.14 -22.34 5.43
N VAL A 464 -2.92 -22.88 6.63
CA VAL A 464 -3.58 -24.10 7.10
C VAL A 464 -5.09 -23.93 7.12
N LEU A 465 -5.62 -22.82 7.66
CA LEU A 465 -7.06 -22.58 7.69
C LEU A 465 -7.68 -22.46 6.30
N VAL A 466 -6.96 -21.84 5.35
CA VAL A 466 -7.38 -21.75 3.94
C VAL A 466 -7.44 -23.15 3.32
N LEU A 467 -6.43 -23.99 3.56
CA LEU A 467 -6.46 -25.38 3.08
C LEU A 467 -7.62 -26.17 3.70
N VAL A 468 -7.83 -26.05 5.02
CA VAL A 468 -8.98 -26.68 5.67
C VAL A 468 -10.30 -26.26 5.03
N GLN A 469 -10.47 -24.97 4.74
CA GLN A 469 -11.67 -24.46 4.07
C GLN A 469 -11.81 -24.98 2.64
N LEU A 470 -10.71 -25.14 1.89
CA LEU A 470 -10.75 -25.63 0.51
C LEU A 470 -11.06 -27.13 0.42
N PHE A 471 -10.69 -27.91 1.43
CA PHE A 471 -10.91 -29.37 1.42
C PHE A 471 -12.19 -29.82 2.15
N LEU A 472 -12.70 -29.02 3.08
CA LEU A 472 -13.84 -29.41 3.93
C LEU A 472 -15.06 -28.47 3.79
N GLY A 473 -14.91 -27.33 3.16
CA GLY A 473 -15.97 -26.33 2.89
C GLY A 473 -16.31 -26.30 1.42
#